data_6bc5e28678fdaedb41ff845c004f57fa
#
_entry.id   6bc5e28678fdaedb41ff845c004f57fa
#
_cell.length_a   1.000
_cell.length_b   1.000
_cell.length_c   1.000
_cell.angle_alpha   90.00
_cell.angle_beta   90.00
_cell.angle_gamma   90.00
#
_symmetry.space_group_name_H-M   'P 1'
#
loop_
_entity.id
_entity.type
_entity.pdbx_description
1 polymer ?
#
loop_
_entity_poly.entity_id
_entity_poly.type
_entity_poly.pdbx_seq_one_letter_code
_entity_poly.pdbx_strand_id
1 'polypeptide(L)'
;VIKIQNLKKVYKDCVALDTVSMHIRKGEFVAIIGASGSGKTTMLNIIGGLDTDYMGSCVVRNKEISSLSDVECCTLRSRYISYVYQFFNLISFLTVKENMCLTSQIKGKKVDEKELDQVLKLLGLEHKKDRFANELSGGQQQRVAIARAILAHTDIILADEPTGNLDGENAKNVMDILKALNKEGKTIVLVTHDLKIANYADRIIRLEQGKIV
;
A
#
# COMPACT_ATOMS: atom_id res chain seq x y z
N VAL A 1 14.51 -4.77 2.63
CA VAL A 1 13.53 -5.69 2.05
C VAL A 1 13.16 -5.31 0.61
N ILE A 2 13.34 -4.01 0.25
CA ILE A 2 13.19 -3.48 -1.11
C ILE A 2 14.50 -2.79 -1.49
N LYS A 3 15.08 -3.14 -2.63
CA LYS A 3 16.31 -2.55 -3.15
C LYS A 3 16.09 -2.14 -4.60
N ILE A 4 16.30 -0.87 -4.89
CA ILE A 4 16.16 -0.28 -6.22
C ILE A 4 17.50 0.30 -6.62
N GLN A 5 17.95 0.00 -7.86
CA GLN A 5 19.24 0.44 -8.39
C GLN A 5 19.06 0.92 -9.84
N ASN A 6 19.41 2.19 -10.09
CA ASN A 6 19.39 2.82 -11.39
C ASN A 6 18.06 2.62 -12.15
N LEU A 7 16.94 2.64 -11.42
CA LEU A 7 15.62 2.38 -11.97
C LEU A 7 15.22 3.51 -12.92
N LYS A 8 14.87 3.16 -14.16
CA LYS A 8 14.36 4.08 -15.17
C LYS A 8 13.10 3.50 -15.79
N LYS A 9 12.04 4.33 -15.85
CA LYS A 9 10.77 3.98 -16.50
C LYS A 9 10.35 5.08 -17.46
N VAL A 10 10.02 4.66 -18.68
CA VAL A 10 9.54 5.55 -19.73
C VAL A 10 8.18 5.03 -20.22
N TYR A 11 7.19 5.90 -20.31
CA TYR A 11 5.90 5.64 -20.94
C TYR A 11 5.81 6.46 -22.23
N LYS A 12 5.88 5.81 -23.39
CA LYS A 12 5.97 6.51 -24.69
C LYS A 12 7.06 7.58 -24.64
N ASP A 13 6.68 8.86 -24.61
CA ASP A 13 7.62 10.00 -24.63
C ASP A 13 7.83 10.63 -23.25
N CYS A 14 7.23 10.05 -22.18
CA CYS A 14 7.32 10.58 -20.82
C CYS A 14 8.25 9.75 -19.96
N VAL A 15 9.32 10.36 -19.45
CA VAL A 15 10.20 9.73 -18.44
C VAL A 15 9.54 9.85 -17.07
N ALA A 16 8.96 8.76 -16.59
CA ALA A 16 8.31 8.72 -15.28
C ALA A 16 9.29 8.55 -14.13
N LEU A 17 10.37 7.77 -14.33
CA LEU A 17 11.47 7.60 -13.39
C LEU A 17 12.79 7.65 -14.16
N ASP A 18 13.78 8.36 -13.61
CA ASP A 18 15.08 8.56 -14.26
C ASP A 18 16.21 8.27 -13.26
N THR A 19 16.77 7.08 -13.40
CA THR A 19 17.98 6.62 -12.66
C THR A 19 17.83 6.68 -11.13
N VAL A 20 16.67 6.23 -10.63
CA VAL A 20 16.38 6.23 -9.19
C VAL A 20 17.07 5.05 -8.50
N SER A 21 17.72 5.34 -7.36
CA SER A 21 18.31 4.31 -6.50
C SER A 21 17.91 4.55 -5.04
N MET A 22 17.38 3.51 -4.38
CA MET A 22 17.02 3.57 -2.96
C MET A 22 16.99 2.16 -2.34
N HIS A 23 17.05 2.12 -1.02
CA HIS A 23 16.91 0.89 -0.23
C HIS A 23 15.96 1.13 0.92
N ILE A 24 15.00 0.22 1.11
CA ILE A 24 14.04 0.23 2.22
C ILE A 24 14.30 -1.02 3.06
N ARG A 25 14.54 -0.83 4.35
CA ARG A 25 14.82 -1.90 5.31
C ARG A 25 13.51 -2.59 5.74
N LYS A 26 13.62 -3.81 6.24
CA LYS A 26 12.48 -4.49 6.88
C LYS A 26 12.03 -3.69 8.11
N GLY A 27 10.73 -3.48 8.25
CA GLY A 27 10.14 -2.71 9.35
C GLY A 27 10.31 -1.19 9.24
N GLU A 28 10.88 -0.67 8.14
CA GLU A 28 11.02 0.77 7.92
C GLU A 28 9.70 1.37 7.42
N PHE A 29 9.33 2.53 7.89
CA PHE A 29 8.25 3.35 7.35
C PHE A 29 8.86 4.46 6.50
N VAL A 30 8.72 4.37 5.19
CA VAL A 30 9.24 5.36 4.22
C VAL A 30 8.09 6.10 3.56
N ALA A 31 8.16 7.42 3.52
CA ALA A 31 7.29 8.25 2.71
C ALA A 31 8.03 8.73 1.45
N ILE A 32 7.40 8.60 0.28
CA ILE A 32 7.85 9.16 -0.99
C ILE A 32 6.94 10.34 -1.30
N ILE A 33 7.51 11.53 -1.31
CA ILE A 33 6.76 12.78 -1.57
C ILE A 33 7.15 13.38 -2.91
N GLY A 34 6.25 14.16 -3.48
CA GLY A 34 6.48 14.91 -4.73
C GLY A 34 5.18 15.41 -5.34
N ALA A 35 5.27 16.30 -6.30
CA ALA A 35 4.13 16.83 -7.03
C ALA A 35 3.39 15.73 -7.81
N SER A 36 2.16 16.03 -8.27
CA SER A 36 1.45 15.14 -9.20
C SER A 36 2.32 14.92 -10.46
N GLY A 37 2.36 13.69 -10.95
CA GLY A 37 3.17 13.32 -12.10
C GLY A 37 4.67 13.14 -11.84
N SER A 38 5.17 13.24 -10.59
CA SER A 38 6.58 13.05 -10.28
C SER A 38 7.10 11.61 -10.36
N GLY A 39 6.22 10.60 -10.58
CA GLY A 39 6.59 9.19 -10.70
C GLY A 39 6.28 8.33 -9.47
N LYS A 40 5.64 8.87 -8.43
CA LYS A 40 5.37 8.17 -7.15
C LYS A 40 4.55 6.88 -7.32
N THR A 41 3.40 6.96 -7.98
CA THR A 41 2.54 5.79 -8.26
C THR A 41 3.24 4.77 -9.17
N THR A 42 4.03 5.25 -10.15
CA THR A 42 4.88 4.38 -10.98
C THR A 42 5.86 3.59 -10.12
N MET A 43 6.52 4.25 -9.15
CA MET A 43 7.41 3.60 -8.21
C MET A 43 6.69 2.51 -7.39
N LEU A 44 5.51 2.81 -6.83
CA LEU A 44 4.72 1.81 -6.09
C LEU A 44 4.31 0.63 -6.99
N ASN A 45 3.91 0.89 -8.23
CA ASN A 45 3.51 -0.16 -9.16
C ASN A 45 4.66 -1.10 -9.48
N ILE A 46 5.88 -0.58 -9.66
CA ILE A 46 7.07 -1.40 -9.88
C ILE A 46 7.42 -2.21 -8.62
N ILE A 47 7.47 -1.59 -7.45
CA ILE A 47 7.72 -2.29 -6.18
C ILE A 47 6.69 -3.42 -5.96
N GLY A 48 5.45 -3.17 -6.32
CA GLY A 48 4.37 -4.13 -6.18
C GLY A 48 4.29 -5.19 -7.27
N GLY A 49 5.16 -5.13 -8.29
CA GLY A 49 5.11 -6.05 -9.43
C GLY A 49 3.83 -5.93 -10.25
N LEU A 50 3.27 -4.71 -10.34
CA LEU A 50 2.18 -4.36 -11.26
C LEU A 50 2.72 -3.85 -12.60
N ASP A 51 3.95 -3.35 -12.60
CA ASP A 51 4.69 -2.93 -13.78
C ASP A 51 6.09 -3.57 -13.73
N THR A 52 6.41 -4.39 -14.70
CA THR A 52 7.67 -5.16 -14.79
C THR A 52 8.57 -4.67 -15.93
N ASP A 53 8.07 -3.75 -16.77
CA ASP A 53 8.79 -3.20 -17.91
C ASP A 53 9.53 -1.91 -17.50
N TYR A 54 10.79 -2.03 -17.13
CA TYR A 54 11.68 -0.92 -16.75
C TYR A 54 13.14 -1.28 -16.98
N MET A 55 14.02 -0.29 -16.95
CA MET A 55 15.47 -0.46 -16.94
C MET A 55 16.02 -0.31 -15.52
N GLY A 56 17.14 -0.97 -15.24
CA GLY A 56 17.74 -1.03 -13.90
C GLY A 56 17.28 -2.26 -13.13
N SER A 57 17.22 -2.17 -11.80
CA SER A 57 16.86 -3.30 -10.93
C SER A 57 15.92 -2.86 -9.82
N CYS A 58 14.90 -3.69 -9.56
CA CYS A 58 14.01 -3.61 -8.41
C CYS A 58 13.87 -4.98 -7.76
N VAL A 59 14.54 -5.18 -6.63
CA VAL A 59 14.52 -6.43 -5.87
C VAL A 59 13.59 -6.27 -4.67
N VAL A 60 12.58 -7.13 -4.57
CA VAL A 60 11.65 -7.20 -3.44
C VAL A 60 11.69 -8.61 -2.84
N ARG A 61 11.99 -8.73 -1.54
CA ARG A 61 12.12 -10.03 -0.87
C ARG A 61 13.06 -10.99 -1.60
N ASN A 62 14.20 -10.47 -2.06
CA ASN A 62 15.26 -11.18 -2.81
C ASN A 62 14.80 -11.68 -4.20
N LYS A 63 13.72 -11.14 -4.76
CA LYS A 63 13.27 -11.43 -6.12
C LYS A 63 13.37 -10.18 -6.99
N GLU A 64 14.05 -10.29 -8.13
CA GLU A 64 14.11 -9.23 -9.14
C GLU A 64 12.77 -9.18 -9.88
N ILE A 65 12.07 -8.04 -9.80
CA ILE A 65 10.69 -7.90 -10.30
C ILE A 65 10.60 -8.07 -11.82
N SER A 66 11.55 -7.50 -12.58
CA SER A 66 11.55 -7.57 -14.05
C SER A 66 11.75 -8.98 -14.61
N SER A 67 12.26 -9.91 -13.80
CA SER A 67 12.47 -11.29 -14.20
C SER A 67 11.28 -12.22 -13.88
N LEU A 68 10.26 -11.71 -13.19
CA LEU A 68 9.12 -12.51 -12.77
C LEU A 68 8.04 -12.55 -13.84
N SER A 69 7.46 -13.72 -14.03
CA SER A 69 6.21 -13.90 -14.80
C SER A 69 5.02 -13.27 -14.04
N ASP A 70 3.91 -13.05 -14.73
CA ASP A 70 2.67 -12.53 -14.12
C ASP A 70 2.19 -13.39 -12.94
N VAL A 71 2.31 -14.72 -13.06
CA VAL A 71 1.95 -15.67 -11.99
C VAL A 71 2.86 -15.51 -10.78
N GLU A 72 4.16 -15.31 -11.00
CA GLU A 72 5.11 -15.09 -9.91
C GLU A 72 4.91 -13.73 -9.26
N CYS A 73 4.60 -12.69 -10.03
CA CYS A 73 4.22 -11.37 -9.51
C CYS A 73 2.93 -11.46 -8.67
N CYS A 74 1.91 -12.20 -9.11
CA CYS A 74 0.70 -12.48 -8.33
C CYS A 74 1.03 -13.21 -7.03
N THR A 75 1.93 -14.19 -7.08
CA THR A 75 2.39 -14.93 -5.90
C THR A 75 3.16 -14.03 -4.93
N LEU A 76 4.05 -13.17 -5.44
CA LEU A 76 4.79 -12.19 -4.63
C LEU A 76 3.82 -11.26 -3.91
N ARG A 77 2.88 -10.65 -4.63
CA ARG A 77 1.84 -9.77 -4.05
C ARG A 77 1.05 -10.52 -2.99
N SER A 78 0.49 -11.67 -3.33
CA SER A 78 -0.35 -12.42 -2.40
C SER A 78 0.37 -12.78 -1.09
N ARG A 79 1.67 -13.05 -1.13
CA ARG A 79 2.45 -13.47 0.05
C ARG A 79 2.97 -12.31 0.88
N TYR A 80 3.42 -11.22 0.23
CA TYR A 80 4.29 -10.25 0.89
C TYR A 80 3.78 -8.83 0.83
N ILE A 81 2.83 -8.50 -0.05
CA ILE A 81 2.45 -7.12 -0.32
C ILE A 81 0.94 -6.94 -0.17
N SER A 82 0.53 -5.91 0.56
CA SER A 82 -0.83 -5.39 0.56
C SER A 82 -0.84 -3.96 0.05
N TYR A 83 -1.92 -3.59 -0.63
CA TYR A 83 -2.14 -2.24 -1.11
C TYR A 83 -3.24 -1.54 -0.34
N VAL A 84 -3.01 -0.26 -0.07
CA VAL A 84 -4.01 0.70 0.43
C VAL A 84 -4.04 1.86 -0.56
N TYR A 85 -5.16 2.02 -1.27
CA TYR A 85 -5.33 3.02 -2.34
C TYR A 85 -6.14 4.21 -1.87
N GLN A 86 -5.99 5.34 -2.56
CA GLN A 86 -6.75 6.56 -2.35
C GLN A 86 -8.27 6.35 -2.55
N PHE A 87 -8.67 5.54 -3.52
CA PHE A 87 -10.08 5.23 -3.85
C PHE A 87 -10.57 3.93 -3.20
N PHE A 88 -9.96 3.50 -2.09
CA PHE A 88 -10.32 2.36 -1.25
C PHE A 88 -10.32 1.00 -1.97
N ASN A 89 -10.71 0.92 -3.22
CA ASN A 89 -10.83 -0.29 -4.05
C ASN A 89 -11.59 -1.41 -3.32
N LEU A 90 -12.74 -1.06 -2.74
CA LEU A 90 -13.69 -2.00 -2.16
C LEU A 90 -14.68 -2.46 -3.23
N ILE A 91 -15.15 -3.68 -3.08
CA ILE A 91 -16.24 -4.21 -3.90
C ILE A 91 -17.56 -3.72 -3.27
N SER A 92 -18.27 -2.85 -3.96
CA SER A 92 -19.42 -2.10 -3.43
C SER A 92 -20.59 -2.98 -2.97
N PHE A 93 -20.80 -4.12 -3.62
CA PHE A 93 -21.87 -5.08 -3.30
C PHE A 93 -21.45 -6.18 -2.32
N LEU A 94 -20.25 -6.14 -1.80
CA LEU A 94 -19.79 -6.97 -0.69
C LEU A 94 -19.93 -6.21 0.63
N THR A 95 -20.23 -6.94 1.69
CA THR A 95 -20.24 -6.42 3.05
C THR A 95 -18.84 -6.03 3.52
N VAL A 96 -18.75 -5.31 4.64
CA VAL A 96 -17.48 -5.00 5.33
C VAL A 96 -16.70 -6.29 5.59
N LYS A 97 -17.33 -7.28 6.21
CA LYS A 97 -16.72 -8.59 6.48
C LYS A 97 -16.16 -9.24 5.22
N GLU A 98 -16.94 -9.29 4.15
CA GLU A 98 -16.53 -9.94 2.89
C GLU A 98 -15.37 -9.19 2.24
N ASN A 99 -15.41 -7.85 2.20
CA ASN A 99 -14.30 -7.05 1.70
C ASN A 99 -13.01 -7.25 2.50
N MET A 100 -13.11 -7.30 3.84
CA MET A 100 -11.96 -7.54 4.71
C MET A 100 -11.33 -8.92 4.48
N CYS A 101 -12.15 -9.95 4.31
CA CYS A 101 -11.69 -11.33 4.15
C CYS A 101 -11.26 -11.67 2.72
N LEU A 102 -11.56 -10.83 1.73
CA LEU A 102 -11.43 -11.11 0.29
C LEU A 102 -10.03 -11.65 -0.10
N THR A 103 -8.98 -10.95 0.34
CA THR A 103 -7.60 -11.34 0.00
C THR A 103 -7.23 -12.71 0.58
N SER A 104 -7.67 -13.01 1.80
CA SER A 104 -7.43 -14.29 2.45
C SER A 104 -8.22 -15.42 1.79
N GLN A 105 -9.47 -15.15 1.38
CA GLN A 105 -10.31 -16.12 0.67
C GLN A 105 -9.73 -16.47 -0.71
N ILE A 106 -9.23 -15.47 -1.47
CA ILE A 106 -8.55 -15.71 -2.76
C ILE A 106 -7.31 -16.62 -2.57
N LYS A 107 -6.65 -16.53 -1.42
CA LYS A 107 -5.52 -17.42 -1.05
C LYS A 107 -5.97 -18.80 -0.57
N GLY A 108 -7.27 -19.09 -0.55
CA GLY A 108 -7.83 -20.33 0.02
C GLY A 108 -7.74 -20.43 1.54
N LYS A 109 -7.51 -19.30 2.24
CA LYS A 109 -7.41 -19.25 3.71
C LYS A 109 -8.72 -18.74 4.30
N LYS A 110 -9.20 -19.42 5.34
CA LYS A 110 -10.27 -18.87 6.19
C LYS A 110 -9.64 -17.89 7.19
N VAL A 111 -10.30 -16.75 7.35
CA VAL A 111 -9.98 -15.81 8.44
C VAL A 111 -10.67 -16.32 9.70
N ASP A 112 -9.96 -16.34 10.81
CA ASP A 112 -10.56 -16.68 12.11
C ASP A 112 -11.55 -15.59 12.53
N GLU A 113 -12.76 -15.98 12.98
CA GLU A 113 -13.79 -15.01 13.39
C GLU A 113 -13.32 -14.14 14.58
N LYS A 114 -12.50 -14.70 15.49
CA LYS A 114 -11.94 -13.93 16.60
C LYS A 114 -10.97 -12.86 16.11
N GLU A 115 -10.12 -13.20 15.14
CA GLU A 115 -9.21 -12.23 14.53
C GLU A 115 -9.97 -11.15 13.78
N LEU A 116 -11.00 -11.53 12.99
CA LEU A 116 -11.87 -10.59 12.31
C LEU A 116 -12.50 -9.59 13.27
N ASP A 117 -13.07 -10.08 14.39
CA ASP A 117 -13.72 -9.25 15.39
C ASP A 117 -12.72 -8.33 16.11
N GLN A 118 -11.48 -8.79 16.36
CA GLN A 118 -10.40 -7.95 16.88
C GLN A 118 -10.03 -6.82 15.94
N VAL A 119 -9.90 -7.10 14.63
CA VAL A 119 -9.59 -6.09 13.62
C VAL A 119 -10.75 -5.11 13.45
N LEU A 120 -12.00 -5.57 13.45
CA LEU A 120 -13.18 -4.71 13.42
C LEU A 120 -13.16 -3.74 14.62
N LYS A 121 -12.89 -4.25 15.82
CA LYS A 121 -12.79 -3.45 17.04
C LYS A 121 -11.66 -2.42 16.97
N LEU A 122 -10.46 -2.86 16.54
CA LEU A 122 -9.30 -1.97 16.38
C LEU A 122 -9.61 -0.77 15.47
N LEU A 123 -10.48 -0.97 14.47
CA LEU A 123 -10.80 0.02 13.45
C LEU A 123 -12.14 0.75 13.70
N GLY A 124 -12.84 0.43 14.80
CA GLY A 124 -14.15 1.02 15.13
C GLY A 124 -15.23 0.69 14.09
N LEU A 125 -15.25 -0.55 13.62
CA LEU A 125 -16.16 -1.05 12.58
C LEU A 125 -17.09 -2.18 13.07
N GLU A 126 -17.14 -2.47 14.39
CA GLU A 126 -17.89 -3.62 14.94
C GLU A 126 -19.35 -3.62 14.52
N HIS A 127 -19.99 -2.45 14.58
CA HIS A 127 -21.42 -2.29 14.23
C HIS A 127 -21.67 -2.16 12.73
N LYS A 128 -20.62 -2.32 11.90
CA LYS A 128 -20.70 -2.18 10.44
C LYS A 128 -20.39 -3.47 9.70
N LYS A 129 -20.12 -4.57 10.41
CA LYS A 129 -19.66 -5.86 9.88
C LYS A 129 -20.47 -6.35 8.68
N ASP A 130 -21.80 -6.24 8.77
CA ASP A 130 -22.76 -6.73 7.78
C ASP A 130 -23.29 -5.63 6.84
N ARG A 131 -22.79 -4.38 6.94
CA ARG A 131 -23.14 -3.30 6.02
C ARG A 131 -22.39 -3.46 4.71
N PHE A 132 -23.01 -3.04 3.61
CA PHE A 132 -22.33 -2.98 2.32
C PHE A 132 -21.31 -1.84 2.26
N ALA A 133 -20.27 -2.01 1.45
CA ALA A 133 -19.20 -1.02 1.35
C ALA A 133 -19.68 0.35 0.86
N ASN A 134 -20.70 0.41 -0.01
CA ASN A 134 -21.28 1.64 -0.51
C ASN A 134 -22.16 2.41 0.51
N GLU A 135 -22.49 1.80 1.65
CA GLU A 135 -23.22 2.43 2.75
C GLU A 135 -22.29 3.15 3.75
N LEU A 136 -20.98 3.07 3.54
CA LEU A 136 -19.98 3.60 4.45
C LEU A 136 -19.51 5.00 4.05
N SER A 137 -19.13 5.82 5.04
CA SER A 137 -18.37 7.06 4.78
C SER A 137 -16.99 6.76 4.22
N GLY A 138 -16.35 7.73 3.55
CA GLY A 138 -15.02 7.56 2.98
C GLY A 138 -13.98 7.11 4.01
N GLY A 139 -14.00 7.68 5.22
CA GLY A 139 -13.10 7.27 6.31
C GLY A 139 -13.37 5.83 6.78
N GLN A 140 -14.64 5.38 6.78
CA GLN A 140 -14.97 3.98 7.10
C GLN A 140 -14.50 3.04 5.99
N GLN A 141 -14.72 3.41 4.72
CA GLN A 141 -14.24 2.63 3.57
C GLN A 141 -12.71 2.46 3.60
N GLN A 142 -11.97 3.53 3.93
CA GLN A 142 -10.52 3.46 4.05
C GLN A 142 -10.09 2.53 5.19
N ARG A 143 -10.77 2.57 6.34
CA ARG A 143 -10.50 1.62 7.43
C ARG A 143 -10.78 0.16 7.02
N VAL A 144 -11.81 -0.10 6.21
CA VAL A 144 -12.06 -1.45 5.64
C VAL A 144 -10.93 -1.87 4.70
N ALA A 145 -10.40 -0.96 3.86
CA ALA A 145 -9.26 -1.26 2.99
C ALA A 145 -8.00 -1.61 3.79
N ILE A 146 -7.76 -0.91 4.91
CA ILE A 146 -6.67 -1.22 5.85
C ILE A 146 -6.92 -2.55 6.56
N ALA A 147 -8.15 -2.81 7.01
CA ALA A 147 -8.52 -4.09 7.61
C ALA A 147 -8.21 -5.28 6.68
N ARG A 148 -8.52 -5.14 5.39
CA ARG A 148 -8.16 -6.11 4.35
C ARG A 148 -6.64 -6.32 4.26
N ALA A 149 -5.86 -5.25 4.38
CA ALA A 149 -4.40 -5.33 4.38
C ALA A 149 -3.86 -6.02 5.65
N ILE A 150 -4.47 -5.81 6.82
CA ILE A 150 -4.11 -6.47 8.07
C ILE A 150 -4.37 -7.98 7.97
N LEU A 151 -5.59 -8.37 7.59
CA LEU A 151 -6.02 -9.78 7.49
C LEU A 151 -5.33 -10.54 6.35
N ALA A 152 -4.69 -9.85 5.42
CA ALA A 152 -3.86 -10.47 4.40
C ALA A 152 -2.52 -11.03 4.93
N HIS A 153 -2.10 -10.66 6.16
CA HIS A 153 -0.87 -11.08 6.83
C HIS A 153 0.40 -10.87 6.01
N THR A 154 0.48 -9.78 5.28
CA THR A 154 1.65 -9.44 4.48
C THR A 154 2.67 -8.62 5.28
N ASP A 155 3.95 -8.66 4.84
CA ASP A 155 5.04 -7.95 5.51
C ASP A 155 5.18 -6.50 5.04
N ILE A 156 4.70 -6.20 3.83
CA ILE A 156 4.86 -4.90 3.16
C ILE A 156 3.49 -4.31 2.86
N ILE A 157 3.30 -3.05 3.22
CA ILE A 157 2.11 -2.26 2.89
C ILE A 157 2.56 -1.14 1.95
N LEU A 158 1.98 -1.11 0.75
CA LEU A 158 2.13 -0.04 -0.22
C LEU A 158 0.89 0.85 -0.14
N ALA A 159 1.05 2.10 0.25
CA ALA A 159 -0.04 3.05 0.44
C ALA A 159 0.07 4.20 -0.54
N ASP A 160 -0.85 4.29 -1.49
CA ASP A 160 -0.91 5.34 -2.50
C ASP A 160 -1.96 6.38 -2.11
N GLU A 161 -1.52 7.55 -1.64
CA GLU A 161 -2.36 8.66 -1.17
C GLU A 161 -3.50 8.20 -0.24
N PRO A 162 -3.22 7.41 0.83
CA PRO A 162 -4.25 6.73 1.61
C PRO A 162 -5.19 7.67 2.38
N THR A 163 -4.88 8.96 2.41
CA THR A 163 -5.64 10.00 3.10
C THR A 163 -6.20 11.07 2.17
N GLY A 164 -5.94 10.97 0.87
CA GLY A 164 -6.25 12.02 -0.11
C GLY A 164 -7.74 12.38 -0.25
N ASN A 165 -8.64 11.45 0.12
CA ASN A 165 -10.10 11.65 0.06
C ASN A 165 -10.75 11.75 1.46
N LEU A 166 -9.95 12.03 2.51
CA LEU A 166 -10.41 12.06 3.89
C LEU A 166 -10.32 13.46 4.49
N ASP A 167 -11.21 13.76 5.42
CA ASP A 167 -11.05 14.91 6.31
C ASP A 167 -9.88 14.72 7.29
N GLY A 168 -9.49 15.80 7.97
CA GLY A 168 -8.31 15.80 8.82
C GLY A 168 -8.33 14.79 9.96
N GLU A 169 -9.51 14.53 10.57
CA GLU A 169 -9.64 13.58 11.67
C GLU A 169 -9.53 12.13 11.16
N ASN A 170 -10.23 11.80 10.10
CA ASN A 170 -10.13 10.47 9.49
C ASN A 170 -8.74 10.23 8.91
N ALA A 171 -8.08 11.23 8.33
CA ALA A 171 -6.72 11.12 7.84
C ALA A 171 -5.74 10.79 8.99
N LYS A 172 -5.86 11.49 10.13
CA LYS A 172 -5.06 11.20 11.32
C LYS A 172 -5.28 9.77 11.81
N ASN A 173 -6.54 9.34 11.93
CA ASN A 173 -6.88 7.99 12.38
C ASN A 173 -6.24 6.90 11.48
N VAL A 174 -6.29 7.09 10.16
CA VAL A 174 -5.66 6.19 9.19
C VAL A 174 -4.15 6.13 9.38
N MET A 175 -3.49 7.28 9.57
CA MET A 175 -2.04 7.32 9.78
C MET A 175 -1.61 6.73 11.11
N ASP A 176 -2.40 6.94 12.17
CA ASP A 176 -2.14 6.34 13.48
C ASP A 176 -2.21 4.80 13.41
N ILE A 177 -3.16 4.24 12.64
CA ILE A 177 -3.26 2.80 12.39
C ILE A 177 -2.03 2.31 11.61
N LEU A 178 -1.64 2.97 10.52
CA LEU A 178 -0.45 2.60 9.74
C LEU A 178 0.81 2.65 10.62
N LYS A 179 0.95 3.68 11.46
CA LYS A 179 2.09 3.77 12.39
C LYS A 179 2.09 2.65 13.44
N ALA A 180 0.92 2.23 13.93
CA ALA A 180 0.81 1.08 14.84
C ALA A 180 1.26 -0.21 14.15
N LEU A 181 0.81 -0.46 12.91
CA LEU A 181 1.24 -1.62 12.12
C LEU A 181 2.75 -1.61 11.85
N ASN A 182 3.34 -0.44 11.61
CA ASN A 182 4.78 -0.32 11.47
C ASN A 182 5.52 -0.69 12.77
N LYS A 183 5.04 -0.25 13.94
CA LYS A 183 5.60 -0.65 15.24
C LYS A 183 5.52 -2.16 15.49
N GLU A 184 4.55 -2.84 14.89
CA GLU A 184 4.45 -4.31 14.90
C GLU A 184 5.40 -4.98 13.88
N GLY A 185 6.25 -4.22 13.20
CA GLY A 185 7.28 -4.71 12.29
C GLY A 185 6.87 -4.74 10.81
N LYS A 186 5.71 -4.21 10.42
CA LYS A 186 5.35 -4.05 9.00
C LYS A 186 6.25 -3.01 8.34
N THR A 187 6.69 -3.30 7.12
CA THR A 187 7.36 -2.32 6.25
C THR A 187 6.29 -1.52 5.53
N ILE A 188 6.37 -0.18 5.57
CA ILE A 188 5.37 0.68 4.92
C ILE A 188 6.06 1.59 3.91
N VAL A 189 5.54 1.60 2.70
CA VAL A 189 5.93 2.56 1.65
C VAL A 189 4.70 3.41 1.35
N LEU A 190 4.74 4.64 1.82
CA LEU A 190 3.69 5.63 1.66
C LEU A 190 4.05 6.57 0.52
N VAL A 191 3.12 6.82 -0.37
CA VAL A 191 3.19 7.89 -1.35
C VAL A 191 2.19 8.97 -0.99
N THR A 192 2.63 10.22 -0.93
CA THR A 192 1.75 11.36 -0.67
C THR A 192 2.37 12.67 -1.18
N HIS A 193 1.53 13.67 -1.40
CA HIS A 193 1.96 15.05 -1.62
C HIS A 193 1.84 15.92 -0.36
N ASP A 194 1.24 15.41 0.72
CA ASP A 194 1.07 16.12 1.99
C ASP A 194 2.24 15.84 2.95
N LEU A 195 3.01 16.89 3.26
CA LEU A 195 4.13 16.83 4.22
C LEU A 195 3.68 16.44 5.64
N LYS A 196 2.46 16.81 6.07
CA LYS A 196 1.97 16.45 7.40
C LYS A 196 1.79 14.93 7.50
N ILE A 197 1.29 14.32 6.43
CA ILE A 197 1.11 12.87 6.32
C ILE A 197 2.47 12.18 6.20
N ALA A 198 3.40 12.74 5.41
CA ALA A 198 4.74 12.19 5.27
C ALA A 198 5.54 12.16 6.59
N ASN A 199 5.29 13.09 7.50
CA ASN A 199 5.98 13.17 8.81
C ASN A 199 5.65 12.00 9.77
N TYR A 200 4.70 11.12 9.45
CA TYR A 200 4.49 9.85 10.17
C TYR A 200 5.59 8.82 9.88
N ALA A 201 6.27 8.95 8.74
CA ALA A 201 7.32 8.04 8.32
C ALA A 201 8.64 8.26 9.10
N ASP A 202 9.47 7.22 9.15
CA ASP A 202 10.80 7.30 9.75
C ASP A 202 11.78 8.02 8.82
N ARG A 203 11.51 8.00 7.51
CA ARG A 203 12.30 8.66 6.46
C ARG A 203 11.43 9.16 5.33
N ILE A 204 11.76 10.34 4.83
CA ILE A 204 11.10 10.94 3.67
C ILE A 204 12.08 10.94 2.49
N ILE A 205 11.60 10.49 1.33
CA ILE A 205 12.29 10.56 0.05
C ILE A 205 11.51 11.52 -0.84
N ARG A 206 12.19 12.54 -1.35
CA ARG A 206 11.57 13.48 -2.28
C ARG A 206 11.82 13.02 -3.72
N LEU A 207 10.74 12.95 -4.51
CA LEU A 207 10.78 12.60 -5.92
C LEU A 207 10.32 13.79 -6.75
N GLU A 208 11.19 14.32 -7.59
CA GLU A 208 10.90 15.44 -8.50
C GLU A 208 11.28 15.05 -9.92
N GLN A 209 10.35 15.19 -10.87
CA GLN A 209 10.56 14.87 -12.29
C GLN A 209 11.24 13.50 -12.50
N GLY A 210 10.81 12.49 -11.74
CA GLY A 210 11.34 11.13 -11.83
C GLY A 210 12.68 10.90 -11.14
N LYS A 211 13.25 11.87 -10.42
CA LYS A 211 14.54 11.78 -9.72
C LYS A 211 14.37 11.94 -8.20
N ILE A 212 15.23 11.29 -7.42
CA ILE A 212 15.37 11.55 -5.98
C ILE A 212 16.24 12.81 -5.81
N VAL A 213 15.72 13.76 -5.00
CA VAL A 213 16.37 15.02 -4.66
C VAL A 213 16.51 15.18 -3.16
#